data_efeb9fed42c4c7de102216ce65d46f56
#
_entry.id   efeb9fed42c4c7de102216ce65d46f56
#
_cell.length_a   1.000
_cell.length_b   1.000
_cell.length_c   1.000
_cell.angle_alpha   90.00
_cell.angle_beta   90.00
_cell.angle_gamma   90.00
#
_symmetry.space_group_name_H-M   'P 1'
#
loop_
_entity.id
_entity.type
_entity.pdbx_description
1 polymer ?
#
loop_
_entity_poly.entity_id
_entity_poly.type
_entity_poly.pdbx_seq_one_letter_code
_entity_poly.pdbx_strand_id
1 'polypeptide(L)'
;NKFENQVKIINEDIKNYKNIFNRDEFDTIVTNPPYFEFTGDISQTNDLEQLANARHNIDLTLEEIIKISSYLLKNMGSFSIVFRSERMVEVLALLQKYKLEPKRMKNCYTKWNENSKICLLEAIKDAKKGFSIEMPIFVYDENRQKNEYIENLYKSSDLKIKKE
;
A
#
# COMPACT_ATOMS: atom_id res chain seq x y z
N ASN A 1 4.40 -18.84 -17.31
CA ASN A 1 4.91 -17.62 -16.67
C ASN A 1 6.37 -17.84 -16.27
N LYS A 2 7.30 -16.96 -16.65
CA LYS A 2 8.74 -17.14 -16.35
C LYS A 2 9.08 -17.14 -14.84
N PHE A 3 8.11 -16.89 -13.97
CA PHE A 3 8.30 -16.71 -12.52
C PHE A 3 7.66 -17.80 -11.66
N GLU A 4 7.15 -18.88 -12.23
CA GLU A 4 6.44 -19.95 -11.50
C GLU A 4 7.27 -20.56 -10.36
N ASN A 5 8.58 -20.66 -10.55
CA ASN A 5 9.49 -21.17 -9.52
C ASN A 5 9.91 -20.13 -8.47
N GLN A 6 9.51 -18.87 -8.63
CA GLN A 6 9.90 -17.74 -7.76
C GLN A 6 8.70 -17.17 -6.99
N VAL A 7 7.46 -17.57 -7.36
CA VAL A 7 6.23 -17.04 -6.77
C VAL A 7 5.42 -18.18 -6.16
N LYS A 8 5.08 -18.04 -4.90
CA LYS A 8 4.14 -18.91 -4.19
C LYS A 8 2.85 -18.15 -3.94
N ILE A 9 1.74 -18.63 -4.50
CA ILE A 9 0.42 -18.06 -4.26
C ILE A 9 -0.23 -18.86 -3.11
N ILE A 10 -0.73 -18.14 -2.12
CA ILE A 10 -1.44 -18.69 -0.96
C ILE A 10 -2.85 -18.09 -0.96
N ASN A 11 -3.87 -18.93 -1.11
CA ASN A 11 -5.28 -18.53 -1.08
C ASN A 11 -5.84 -18.76 0.33
N GLU A 12 -5.55 -17.81 1.23
CA GLU A 12 -5.96 -17.88 2.63
C GLU A 12 -6.30 -16.47 3.15
N ASP A 13 -7.11 -16.41 4.20
CA ASP A 13 -7.33 -15.16 4.92
C ASP A 13 -6.06 -14.76 5.68
N ILE A 14 -5.53 -13.59 5.37
CA ILE A 14 -4.31 -13.08 6.01
C ILE A 14 -4.47 -12.93 7.55
N LYS A 15 -5.68 -12.84 8.09
CA LYS A 15 -5.92 -12.85 9.54
C LYS A 15 -5.44 -14.15 10.19
N ASN A 16 -5.37 -15.23 9.43
CA ASN A 16 -4.82 -16.51 9.86
C ASN A 16 -3.29 -16.58 9.79
N TYR A 17 -2.61 -15.43 9.59
CA TYR A 17 -1.17 -15.33 9.32
C TYR A 17 -0.28 -16.17 10.25
N LYS A 18 -0.65 -16.30 11.54
CA LYS A 18 0.13 -17.09 12.52
C LYS A 18 0.11 -18.60 12.25
N ASN A 19 -0.90 -19.08 11.53
CA ASN A 19 -1.01 -20.48 11.14
C ASN A 19 -0.34 -20.74 9.78
N ILE A 20 -0.09 -19.67 9.01
CA ILE A 20 0.43 -19.73 7.62
C ILE A 20 1.92 -19.44 7.61
N PHE A 21 2.39 -18.50 8.45
CA PHE A 21 3.74 -17.97 8.46
C PHE A 21 4.34 -17.95 9.86
N ASN A 22 5.66 -18.02 9.91
CA ASN A 22 6.42 -17.82 11.14
C ASN A 22 6.57 -16.31 11.44
N ARG A 23 6.84 -16.02 12.69
CA ARG A 23 7.28 -14.68 13.08
C ARG A 23 8.65 -14.39 12.46
N ASP A 24 8.86 -13.11 12.08
CA ASP A 24 10.16 -12.63 11.55
C ASP A 24 10.62 -13.44 10.31
N GLU A 25 9.67 -13.78 9.41
CA GLU A 25 9.92 -14.61 8.24
C GLU A 25 10.36 -13.80 7.01
N PHE A 26 9.82 -12.59 6.82
CA PHE A 26 9.99 -11.83 5.59
C PHE A 26 11.00 -10.69 5.71
N ASP A 27 11.79 -10.48 4.67
CA ASP A 27 12.70 -9.34 4.55
C ASP A 27 11.97 -8.08 4.09
N THR A 28 10.94 -8.25 3.25
CA THR A 28 10.15 -7.13 2.70
C THR A 28 8.68 -7.51 2.60
N ILE A 29 7.81 -6.57 2.97
CA ILE A 29 6.36 -6.65 2.77
C ILE A 29 5.91 -5.41 2.01
N VAL A 30 5.14 -5.62 0.94
CA VAL A 30 4.53 -4.56 0.14
C VAL A 30 3.03 -4.73 0.14
N THR A 31 2.30 -3.64 0.35
CA THR A 31 0.84 -3.67 0.35
C THR A 31 0.24 -2.44 -0.35
N ASN A 32 -0.83 -2.70 -1.09
CA ASN A 32 -1.72 -1.68 -1.63
C ASN A 32 -3.14 -2.04 -1.18
N PRO A 33 -3.51 -1.69 0.06
CA PRO A 33 -4.81 -2.05 0.60
C PRO A 33 -5.93 -1.32 -0.13
N PRO A 34 -7.16 -1.87 -0.14
CA PRO A 34 -8.31 -1.15 -0.68
C PRO A 34 -8.52 0.17 0.06
N TYR A 35 -8.82 1.24 -0.69
CA TYR A 35 -8.94 2.60 -0.15
C TYR A 35 -10.29 2.91 0.49
N PHE A 36 -11.19 1.96 0.54
CA PHE A 36 -12.55 2.17 1.03
C PHE A 36 -12.60 2.10 2.55
N GLU A 37 -12.68 3.25 3.20
CA GLU A 37 -13.32 3.33 4.51
C GLU A 37 -14.81 3.51 4.30
N PHE A 38 -15.58 2.71 4.99
CA PHE A 38 -16.99 2.95 5.10
C PHE A 38 -17.19 4.15 6.03
N THR A 39 -17.10 5.37 5.50
CA THR A 39 -17.72 6.53 6.14
C THR A 39 -19.22 6.34 5.97
N GLY A 40 -19.95 6.16 7.06
CA GLY A 40 -21.38 5.80 7.09
C GLY A 40 -22.36 6.70 6.33
N ASP A 41 -21.92 7.38 5.30
CA ASP A 41 -22.72 8.25 4.43
C ASP A 41 -23.36 7.42 3.31
N ILE A 42 -24.56 6.92 3.62
CA ILE A 42 -25.39 6.03 2.77
C ILE A 42 -25.91 6.77 1.50
N SER A 43 -25.64 8.06 1.36
CA SER A 43 -26.31 8.90 0.37
C SER A 43 -25.83 8.77 -1.09
N GLN A 44 -24.81 7.98 -1.37
CA GLN A 44 -24.17 7.95 -2.71
C GLN A 44 -24.23 6.61 -3.47
N THR A 45 -24.89 5.56 -2.97
CA THR A 45 -24.98 4.30 -3.71
C THR A 45 -26.37 3.71 -3.67
N ASN A 46 -26.96 3.52 -4.86
CA ASN A 46 -28.30 2.96 -5.06
C ASN A 46 -28.41 1.43 -4.90
N ASP A 47 -27.32 0.73 -4.50
CA ASP A 47 -27.30 -0.72 -4.35
C ASP A 47 -26.94 -1.17 -2.94
N LEU A 48 -27.98 -1.30 -2.11
CA LEU A 48 -27.86 -1.77 -0.72
C LEU A 48 -27.26 -3.20 -0.61
N GLU A 49 -27.47 -4.06 -1.60
CA GLU A 49 -26.89 -5.42 -1.61
C GLU A 49 -25.41 -5.43 -1.93
N GLN A 50 -24.93 -4.61 -2.87
CA GLN A 50 -23.50 -4.47 -3.15
C GLN A 50 -22.75 -3.86 -1.97
N LEU A 51 -23.39 -2.92 -1.27
CA LEU A 51 -22.87 -2.31 -0.03
C LEU A 51 -22.80 -3.31 1.13
N ALA A 52 -23.81 -4.15 1.30
CA ALA A 52 -23.81 -5.19 2.32
C ALA A 52 -22.72 -6.24 2.05
N ASN A 53 -22.54 -6.66 0.80
CA ASN A 53 -21.50 -7.58 0.39
C ASN A 53 -20.10 -6.96 0.49
N ALA A 54 -19.94 -5.67 0.19
CA ALA A 54 -18.70 -4.95 0.42
C ALA A 54 -18.39 -4.79 1.92
N ARG A 55 -19.40 -4.59 2.77
CA ARG A 55 -19.25 -4.53 4.24
C ARG A 55 -18.77 -5.86 4.84
N HIS A 56 -19.25 -6.98 4.34
CA HIS A 56 -18.81 -8.31 4.78
C HIS A 56 -17.41 -8.67 4.29
N ASN A 57 -16.91 -8.02 3.23
CA ASN A 57 -15.61 -8.31 2.62
C ASN A 57 -14.49 -7.32 3.02
N ILE A 58 -14.78 -6.22 3.75
CA ILE A 58 -13.74 -5.32 4.28
C ILE A 58 -13.42 -5.74 5.72
N ASP A 59 -12.86 -6.92 5.82
CA ASP A 59 -12.54 -7.49 7.13
C ASP A 59 -11.13 -7.12 7.64
N LEU A 60 -10.30 -6.44 6.85
CA LEU A 60 -8.92 -6.15 7.22
C LEU A 60 -8.70 -4.63 7.35
N THR A 61 -8.56 -4.16 8.59
CA THR A 61 -8.29 -2.75 8.88
C THR A 61 -6.84 -2.37 8.59
N LEU A 62 -6.58 -1.07 8.39
CA LEU A 62 -5.22 -0.56 8.24
C LEU A 62 -4.33 -0.92 9.44
N GLU A 63 -4.89 -0.85 10.64
CA GLU A 63 -4.17 -1.24 11.86
C GLU A 63 -3.78 -2.72 11.85
N GLU A 64 -4.68 -3.61 11.44
CA GLU A 64 -4.38 -5.04 11.31
C GLU A 64 -3.30 -5.29 10.26
N ILE A 65 -3.35 -4.64 9.10
CA ILE A 65 -2.30 -4.75 8.06
C ILE A 65 -0.94 -4.40 8.63
N ILE A 66 -0.83 -3.25 9.30
CA ILE A 66 0.44 -2.77 9.87
C ILE A 66 0.91 -3.70 10.99
N LYS A 67 0.01 -4.15 11.86
CA LYS A 67 0.29 -5.11 12.95
C LYS A 67 0.79 -6.45 12.42
N ILE A 68 0.10 -7.01 11.43
CA ILE A 68 0.48 -8.28 10.79
C ILE A 68 1.84 -8.13 10.13
N SER A 69 2.06 -7.05 9.37
CA SER A 69 3.33 -6.78 8.72
C SER A 69 4.48 -6.66 9.71
N SER A 70 4.27 -5.96 10.84
CA SER A 70 5.29 -5.89 11.89
C SER A 70 5.62 -7.26 12.52
N TYR A 71 4.62 -8.13 12.67
CA TYR A 71 4.85 -9.49 13.19
C TYR A 71 5.67 -10.35 12.23
N LEU A 72 5.37 -10.24 10.94
CA LEU A 72 5.94 -11.09 9.90
C LEU A 72 7.32 -10.63 9.41
N LEU A 73 7.63 -9.33 9.51
CA LEU A 73 8.92 -8.79 9.10
C LEU A 73 10.04 -9.18 10.06
N LYS A 74 11.19 -9.52 9.51
CA LYS A 74 12.46 -9.62 10.25
C LYS A 74 12.84 -8.27 10.87
N ASN A 75 13.71 -8.31 11.87
CA ASN A 75 14.39 -7.10 12.35
C ASN A 75 15.11 -6.42 11.17
N MET A 76 14.97 -5.10 11.02
CA MET A 76 15.43 -4.29 9.88
C MET A 76 14.76 -4.63 8.54
N GLY A 77 13.73 -5.45 8.53
CA GLY A 77 12.90 -5.70 7.34
C GLY A 77 12.09 -4.47 6.92
N SER A 78 11.82 -4.34 5.63
CA SER A 78 11.14 -3.18 5.04
C SER A 78 9.64 -3.42 4.84
N PHE A 79 8.85 -2.41 5.15
CA PHE A 79 7.42 -2.34 4.89
C PHE A 79 7.12 -1.20 3.93
N SER A 80 6.47 -1.49 2.82
CA SER A 80 6.05 -0.48 1.85
C SER A 80 4.54 -0.48 1.69
N ILE A 81 3.94 0.69 1.77
CA ILE A 81 2.49 0.87 1.69
C ILE A 81 2.11 2.01 0.75
N VAL A 82 1.04 1.78 -0.02
CA VAL A 82 0.32 2.82 -0.78
C VAL A 82 -0.95 3.15 -0.01
N PHE A 83 -1.22 4.45 0.21
CA PHE A 83 -2.41 4.87 0.96
C PHE A 83 -2.88 6.26 0.53
N ARG A 84 -4.10 6.63 0.91
CA ARG A 84 -4.65 7.96 0.64
C ARG A 84 -4.02 9.02 1.55
N SER A 85 -3.64 10.15 0.97
CA SER A 85 -2.93 11.25 1.68
C SER A 85 -3.68 11.75 2.92
N GLU A 86 -5.01 11.70 2.91
CA GLU A 86 -5.88 12.08 4.05
C GLU A 86 -5.66 11.21 5.30
N ARG A 87 -5.14 9.98 5.12
CA ARG A 87 -4.85 9.04 6.22
C ARG A 87 -3.41 9.13 6.74
N MET A 88 -2.65 10.12 6.31
CA MET A 88 -1.21 10.21 6.65
C MET A 88 -0.95 10.18 8.15
N VAL A 89 -1.69 10.97 8.92
CA VAL A 89 -1.51 11.06 10.37
C VAL A 89 -1.79 9.72 11.05
N GLU A 90 -2.85 9.04 10.62
CA GLU A 90 -3.21 7.72 11.12
C GLU A 90 -2.13 6.68 10.78
N VAL A 91 -1.69 6.63 9.51
CA VAL A 91 -0.64 5.70 9.06
C VAL A 91 0.64 5.88 9.88
N LEU A 92 1.12 7.12 10.04
CA LEU A 92 2.34 7.40 10.80
C LEU A 92 2.21 7.00 12.28
N ALA A 93 1.06 7.27 12.91
CA ALA A 93 0.81 6.88 14.29
C ALA A 93 0.79 5.35 14.47
N LEU A 94 0.14 4.63 13.55
CA LEU A 94 0.09 3.17 13.56
C LEU A 94 1.46 2.54 13.32
N LEU A 95 2.24 3.07 12.38
CA LEU A 95 3.60 2.60 12.13
C LEU A 95 4.46 2.71 13.38
N GLN A 96 4.43 3.85 14.08
CA GLN A 96 5.16 4.03 15.33
C GLN A 96 4.68 3.06 16.43
N LYS A 97 3.35 2.89 16.56
CA LYS A 97 2.74 1.96 17.53
C LYS A 97 3.27 0.53 17.36
N TYR A 98 3.47 0.10 16.12
CA TYR A 98 3.92 -1.25 15.77
C TYR A 98 5.42 -1.35 15.45
N LYS A 99 6.23 -0.37 15.86
CA LYS A 99 7.70 -0.36 15.70
C LYS A 99 8.19 -0.47 14.24
N LEU A 100 7.40 0.06 13.33
CA LEU A 100 7.80 0.28 11.94
C LEU A 100 8.19 1.75 11.80
N GLU A 101 9.48 2.05 11.78
CA GLU A 101 9.97 3.43 11.70
C GLU A 101 9.86 3.95 10.27
N PRO A 102 9.06 5.02 10.00
CA PRO A 102 9.00 5.62 8.69
C PRO A 102 10.37 6.11 8.23
N LYS A 103 10.76 5.82 6.98
CA LYS A 103 12.06 6.18 6.41
C LYS A 103 11.96 7.15 5.26
N ARG A 104 11.08 6.90 4.33
CA ARG A 104 10.90 7.76 3.17
C ARG A 104 9.47 7.74 2.67
N MET A 105 9.08 8.85 2.09
CA MET A 105 7.75 9.01 1.54
C MET A 105 7.79 9.78 0.23
N LYS A 106 6.93 9.42 -0.71
CA LYS A 106 6.63 10.19 -1.91
C LYS A 106 5.15 10.51 -1.97
N ASN A 107 4.85 11.78 -2.24
CA ASN A 107 3.50 12.20 -2.59
C ASN A 107 3.27 12.02 -4.10
N CYS A 108 2.12 11.48 -4.47
CA CYS A 108 1.73 11.34 -5.87
C CYS A 108 0.61 12.33 -6.19
N TYR A 109 0.83 13.12 -7.23
CA TYR A 109 -0.08 14.14 -7.73
C TYR A 109 -0.59 13.73 -9.10
N THR A 110 -1.89 13.89 -9.34
CA THR A 110 -2.42 13.72 -10.68
C THR A 110 -1.88 14.81 -11.59
N LYS A 111 -1.91 16.07 -11.12
CA LYS A 111 -1.37 17.26 -11.79
C LYS A 111 -0.66 18.16 -10.80
N TRP A 112 0.17 19.06 -11.30
CA TRP A 112 0.99 19.98 -10.51
C TRP A 112 0.18 20.96 -9.63
N ASN A 113 -1.05 21.30 -10.03
CA ASN A 113 -1.93 22.28 -9.36
C ASN A 113 -3.05 21.62 -8.55
N GLU A 114 -2.95 20.34 -8.25
CA GLU A 114 -3.91 19.58 -7.44
C GLU A 114 -3.23 19.11 -6.14
N ASN A 115 -4.03 18.82 -5.14
CA ASN A 115 -3.52 18.19 -3.92
C ASN A 115 -3.14 16.73 -4.17
N SER A 116 -2.13 16.24 -3.45
CA SER A 116 -1.81 14.82 -3.47
C SER A 116 -2.98 14.01 -2.94
N LYS A 117 -3.32 12.93 -3.65
CA LYS A 117 -4.36 11.98 -3.23
C LYS A 117 -3.79 10.66 -2.73
N ILE A 118 -2.56 10.33 -3.13
CA ILE A 118 -1.91 9.07 -2.84
C ILE A 118 -0.50 9.34 -2.33
N CYS A 119 -0.09 8.57 -1.31
CA CYS A 119 1.26 8.54 -0.79
C CYS A 119 1.84 7.12 -0.91
N LEU A 120 3.13 7.05 -1.21
CA LEU A 120 3.96 5.87 -1.12
C LEU A 120 4.87 6.05 0.10
N LEU A 121 4.87 5.09 1.03
CA LEU A 121 5.69 5.18 2.23
C LEU A 121 6.44 3.87 2.44
N GLU A 122 7.70 3.99 2.83
CA GLU A 122 8.52 2.89 3.32
C GLU A 122 8.86 3.12 4.79
N ALA A 123 8.69 2.06 5.58
CA ALA A 123 9.10 2.00 6.97
C ALA A 123 10.00 0.77 7.21
N ILE A 124 10.86 0.84 8.20
CA ILE A 124 11.79 -0.25 8.56
C ILE A 124 11.53 -0.67 10.00
N LYS A 125 11.39 -1.98 10.21
CA LYS A 125 11.15 -2.55 11.53
C LYS A 125 12.34 -2.32 12.46
N ASP A 126 12.03 -1.83 13.68
CA ASP A 126 12.99 -1.57 14.77
C ASP A 126 14.17 -0.64 14.38
N ALA A 127 14.02 0.15 13.31
CA ALA A 127 15.07 1.06 12.85
C ALA A 127 15.16 2.31 13.74
N LYS A 128 16.31 2.98 13.69
CA LYS A 128 16.52 4.30 14.33
C LYS A 128 15.70 5.36 13.60
N LYS A 129 15.39 6.45 14.29
CA LYS A 129 14.70 7.62 13.71
C LYS A 129 15.42 8.17 12.48
N GLY A 130 14.64 8.75 11.59
CA GLY A 130 15.15 9.39 10.38
C GLY A 130 14.16 9.23 9.23
N PHE A 131 13.51 10.33 8.83
CA PHE A 131 12.46 10.35 7.83
C PHE A 131 12.76 11.38 6.75
N SER A 132 12.55 11.04 5.49
CA SER A 132 12.70 11.95 4.36
C SER A 132 11.44 11.98 3.50
N ILE A 133 11.08 13.16 3.03
CA ILE A 133 10.10 13.33 1.97
C ILE A 133 10.87 13.50 0.68
N GLU A 134 10.69 12.56 -0.24
CA GLU A 134 11.37 12.55 -1.52
C GLU A 134 10.63 13.40 -2.56
N MET A 135 11.29 13.66 -3.69
CA MET A 135 10.68 14.38 -4.80
C MET A 135 9.34 13.74 -5.19
N PRO A 136 8.28 14.55 -5.36
CA PRO A 136 6.96 14.05 -5.67
C PRO A 136 6.88 13.41 -7.05
N ILE A 137 5.87 12.58 -7.25
CA ILE A 137 5.52 12.01 -8.55
C ILE A 137 4.34 12.79 -9.11
N PHE A 138 4.47 13.32 -10.31
CA PHE A 138 3.37 13.88 -11.09
C PHE A 138 3.00 12.90 -12.19
N VAL A 139 1.72 12.47 -12.24
CA VAL A 139 1.26 11.51 -13.24
C VAL A 139 1.18 12.17 -14.62
N TYR A 140 0.74 13.43 -14.67
CA TYR A 140 0.64 14.22 -15.88
C TYR A 140 1.48 15.50 -15.76
N ASP A 141 2.08 15.91 -16.87
CA ASP A 141 2.77 17.18 -16.99
C ASP A 141 1.79 18.37 -17.16
N GLU A 142 2.33 19.57 -17.37
CA GLU A 142 1.55 20.80 -17.58
C GLU A 142 0.70 20.75 -18.87
N ASN A 143 1.10 19.95 -19.85
CA ASN A 143 0.42 19.75 -21.14
C ASN A 143 -0.60 18.59 -21.08
N ARG A 144 -0.87 18.02 -19.91
CA ARG A 144 -1.72 16.84 -19.70
C ARG A 144 -1.21 15.57 -20.40
N GLN A 145 0.08 15.52 -20.70
CA GLN A 145 0.73 14.30 -21.18
C GLN A 145 1.22 13.49 -19.98
N LYS A 146 1.24 12.16 -20.12
CA LYS A 146 1.83 11.31 -19.07
C LYS A 146 3.29 11.66 -18.88
N ASN A 147 3.69 11.82 -17.63
CA ASN A 147 5.08 12.07 -17.29
C ASN A 147 5.96 10.92 -17.77
N GLU A 148 7.07 11.25 -18.40
CA GLU A 148 8.04 10.28 -18.96
C GLU A 148 8.54 9.28 -17.90
N TYR A 149 8.74 9.71 -16.66
CA TYR A 149 9.09 8.81 -15.56
C TYR A 149 8.05 7.71 -15.38
N ILE A 150 6.76 8.06 -15.39
CA ILE A 150 5.66 7.11 -15.27
C ILE A 150 5.60 6.18 -16.48
N GLU A 151 5.76 6.71 -17.70
CA GLU A 151 5.82 5.89 -18.90
C GLU A 151 6.97 4.89 -18.87
N ASN A 152 8.14 5.33 -18.40
CA ASN A 152 9.32 4.47 -18.31
C ASN A 152 9.15 3.37 -17.25
N LEU A 153 8.44 3.62 -16.12
CA LEU A 153 8.09 2.58 -15.15
C LEU A 153 7.24 1.47 -15.80
N TYR A 154 6.31 1.83 -16.67
CA TYR A 154 5.49 0.84 -17.39
C TYR A 154 6.24 0.13 -18.53
N LYS A 155 7.20 0.81 -19.15
CA LYS A 155 8.03 0.23 -20.23
C LYS A 155 9.12 -0.69 -19.69
N SER A 156 9.72 -0.33 -18.56
CA SER A 156 10.80 -1.11 -17.92
C SER A 156 10.28 -2.35 -17.22
N SER A 157 8.99 -2.40 -16.89
CA SER A 157 8.35 -3.66 -16.53
C SER A 157 8.21 -4.48 -17.80
N ASP A 158 9.11 -5.40 -18.07
CA ASP A 158 9.00 -6.45 -19.10
C ASP A 158 7.79 -7.40 -18.85
N LEU A 159 6.84 -6.98 -18.10
CA LEU A 159 5.50 -7.51 -17.99
C LEU A 159 4.72 -7.13 -19.25
N LYS A 160 5.08 -7.75 -20.37
CA LYS A 160 4.16 -7.90 -21.51
C LYS A 160 2.99 -8.74 -20.99
N ILE A 161 2.03 -8.08 -20.34
CA ILE A 161 0.70 -8.64 -20.18
C ILE A 161 0.14 -8.74 -21.58
N LYS A 162 0.23 -9.94 -22.18
CA LYS A 162 -0.54 -10.25 -23.37
C LYS A 162 -1.99 -10.12 -22.94
N LYS A 163 -2.68 -9.10 -23.45
CA LYS A 163 -4.14 -9.08 -23.49
C LYS A 163 -4.54 -10.19 -24.47
N GLU A 164 -5.03 -11.30 -23.97
CA GLU A 164 -5.91 -12.20 -24.70
C GLU A 164 -7.32 -11.65 -24.64
#